data_755850f73b0d109ff9b7c96feffdd5d7
#
_entry.id   755850f73b0d109ff9b7c96feffdd5d7
#
_cell.length_a   1.000
_cell.length_b   1.000
_cell.length_c   1.000
_cell.angle_alpha   90.00
_cell.angle_beta   90.00
_cell.angle_gamma   90.00
#
_symmetry.space_group_name_H-M   'P 1'
#
loop_
_entity.id
_entity.type
_entity.pdbx_description
1 polymer ?
#
loop_
_entity_poly.entity_id
_entity_poly.type
_entity_poly.pdbx_seq_one_letter_code
_entity_poly.pdbx_strand_id
1 'polypeptide(L)'
;FFEKVLRSLGADTTGSQFLNPDGHFPNHIPNPENADAMASVCKAVVESHADLGVIFDTDVDRSAIVDHKGEPINRNALIALIAAVILEEHPGSTVVTDSVTSDGLADYIKSKGGKHHRFRRGYRNVINEGKRLNEAGEECWLAIETSGHAALRENYFLDDGAYLAAKLIIHAAKLNKQGKQLQDIISTLKQPKESKEIRIKITQTDFKAYGQKVLEDMKTKFAEVPGWTLVEPNYEGVRVSCTNGDEEGWLLLRMSLHDPVMPLNIESNVEGGVAVIEGKLKQLGLL
;
A
#
# COMPACT_ATOMS: atom_id res chain seq x y z
N PHE A 1 19.73 -11.53 10.36
CA PHE A 1 20.55 -10.89 9.33
C PHE A 1 20.46 -9.37 9.44
N PHE A 2 19.29 -8.77 9.34
CA PHE A 2 19.09 -7.31 9.28
C PHE A 2 19.64 -6.58 10.51
N GLU A 3 19.38 -7.10 11.71
CA GLU A 3 19.93 -6.57 12.98
C GLU A 3 21.47 -6.50 12.96
N LYS A 4 22.14 -7.54 12.44
CA LYS A 4 23.60 -7.53 12.33
C LYS A 4 24.11 -6.46 11.36
N VAL A 5 23.41 -6.22 10.26
CA VAL A 5 23.74 -5.16 9.29
C VAL A 5 23.60 -3.79 9.96
N LEU A 6 22.48 -3.55 10.63
CA LEU A 6 22.23 -2.28 11.32
C LEU A 6 23.29 -1.97 12.39
N ARG A 7 23.67 -2.95 13.22
CA ARG A 7 24.74 -2.79 14.22
C ARG A 7 26.08 -2.45 13.56
N SER A 8 26.41 -3.06 12.43
CA SER A 8 27.65 -2.75 11.72
C SER A 8 27.68 -1.31 11.17
N LEU A 9 26.50 -0.72 10.96
CA LEU A 9 26.32 0.68 10.55
C LEU A 9 26.20 1.66 11.73
N GLY A 10 26.31 1.17 12.96
CA GLY A 10 26.29 1.99 14.17
C GLY A 10 24.89 2.22 14.78
N ALA A 11 23.88 1.50 14.34
CA ALA A 11 22.55 1.55 14.95
C ALA A 11 22.53 0.78 16.29
N ASP A 12 21.84 1.33 17.29
CA ASP A 12 21.46 0.59 18.49
C ASP A 12 20.22 -0.24 18.17
N THR A 13 20.33 -1.55 18.31
CA THR A 13 19.25 -2.51 18.07
C THR A 13 18.69 -3.10 19.36
N THR A 14 18.98 -2.48 20.51
CA THR A 14 18.40 -2.85 21.80
C THR A 14 16.88 -2.74 21.72
N GLY A 15 16.17 -3.77 22.22
CA GLY A 15 14.71 -3.84 22.10
C GLY A 15 14.22 -4.65 20.89
N SER A 16 15.08 -4.99 19.93
CA SER A 16 14.72 -5.91 18.84
C SER A 16 14.32 -7.28 19.40
N GLN A 17 13.23 -7.84 18.86
CA GLN A 17 12.59 -9.06 19.37
C GLN A 17 12.69 -10.21 18.36
N PHE A 18 12.50 -11.45 18.83
CA PHE A 18 12.39 -12.67 18.04
C PHE A 18 13.60 -12.90 17.09
N LEU A 19 14.80 -12.59 17.56
CA LEU A 19 16.04 -12.66 16.77
C LEU A 19 16.54 -14.10 16.54
N ASN A 20 16.03 -15.08 17.30
CA ASN A 20 16.37 -16.49 17.14
C ASN A 20 15.43 -17.09 16.06
N PRO A 21 15.98 -17.67 14.97
CA PRO A 21 15.16 -18.30 13.94
C PRO A 21 14.35 -19.47 14.51
N ASP A 22 13.04 -19.44 14.30
CA ASP A 22 12.13 -20.55 14.62
C ASP A 22 11.05 -20.65 13.53
N GLY A 23 11.13 -21.70 12.72
CA GLY A 23 10.20 -21.95 11.62
C GLY A 23 8.75 -22.27 12.03
N HIS A 24 8.47 -22.39 13.33
CA HIS A 24 7.10 -22.56 13.83
C HIS A 24 6.39 -21.22 14.09
N PHE A 25 7.12 -20.10 14.05
CA PHE A 25 6.59 -18.75 14.30
C PHE A 25 5.71 -18.65 15.56
N PRO A 26 6.21 -19.04 16.76
CA PRO A 26 5.38 -19.20 17.94
C PRO A 26 4.81 -17.88 18.51
N ASN A 27 5.37 -16.72 18.10
CA ASN A 27 5.04 -15.45 18.70
C ASN A 27 3.84 -14.76 18.02
N HIS A 28 3.80 -14.75 16.70
CA HIS A 28 2.73 -14.21 15.88
C HIS A 28 2.88 -14.71 14.43
N ILE A 29 1.85 -14.53 13.62
CA ILE A 29 1.92 -14.77 12.17
C ILE A 29 2.97 -13.81 11.57
N PRO A 30 3.96 -14.32 10.79
CA PRO A 30 5.02 -13.49 10.21
C PRO A 30 4.51 -12.70 8.99
N ASN A 31 3.69 -11.70 9.24
CA ASN A 31 3.09 -10.85 8.20
C ASN A 31 2.88 -9.44 8.76
N PRO A 32 3.48 -8.39 8.16
CA PRO A 32 3.29 -7.01 8.57
C PRO A 32 1.84 -6.51 8.56
N GLU A 33 0.96 -7.16 7.78
CA GLU A 33 -0.48 -6.84 7.76
C GLU A 33 -1.28 -7.52 8.89
N ASN A 34 -0.65 -8.44 9.65
CA ASN A 34 -1.30 -9.10 10.79
C ASN A 34 -1.35 -8.14 11.98
N ALA A 35 -2.53 -8.00 12.59
CA ALA A 35 -2.75 -7.05 13.69
C ALA A 35 -1.89 -7.35 14.93
N ASP A 36 -1.74 -8.63 15.30
CA ASP A 36 -0.95 -9.03 16.48
C ASP A 36 0.55 -8.79 16.23
N ALA A 37 1.02 -9.09 15.01
CA ALA A 37 2.39 -8.83 14.59
C ALA A 37 2.70 -7.32 14.63
N MET A 38 1.82 -6.49 14.10
CA MET A 38 1.96 -5.04 14.13
C MET A 38 1.90 -4.51 15.57
N ALA A 39 0.98 -4.97 16.39
CA ALA A 39 0.88 -4.57 17.80
C ALA A 39 2.14 -4.91 18.58
N SER A 40 2.79 -6.04 18.27
CA SER A 40 4.06 -6.46 18.91
C SER A 40 5.18 -5.45 18.64
N VAL A 41 5.39 -5.02 17.39
CA VAL A 41 6.45 -4.04 17.07
C VAL A 41 6.10 -2.65 17.58
N CYS A 42 4.84 -2.23 17.54
CA CYS A 42 4.40 -0.95 18.10
C CYS A 42 4.73 -0.87 19.61
N LYS A 43 4.39 -1.93 20.34
CA LYS A 43 4.72 -2.05 21.77
C LYS A 43 6.24 -2.01 22.03
N ALA A 44 7.00 -2.78 21.24
CA ALA A 44 8.46 -2.82 21.38
C ALA A 44 9.11 -1.46 21.17
N VAL A 45 8.66 -0.67 20.20
CA VAL A 45 9.16 0.69 19.96
C VAL A 45 8.93 1.59 21.16
N VAL A 46 7.73 1.59 21.72
CA VAL A 46 7.37 2.43 22.88
C VAL A 46 8.16 2.03 24.12
N GLU A 47 8.23 0.72 24.42
CA GLU A 47 8.92 0.20 25.61
C GLU A 47 10.45 0.40 25.56
N SER A 48 11.06 0.31 24.39
CA SER A 48 12.50 0.52 24.21
C SER A 48 12.90 1.96 23.92
N HIS A 49 11.92 2.86 23.75
CA HIS A 49 12.16 4.25 23.32
C HIS A 49 12.96 4.33 22.00
N ALA A 50 12.69 3.40 21.08
CA ALA A 50 13.36 3.38 19.80
C ALA A 50 12.92 4.53 18.88
N ASP A 51 13.83 5.04 18.06
CA ASP A 51 13.50 6.06 17.04
C ASP A 51 12.56 5.51 15.96
N LEU A 52 12.64 4.19 15.70
CA LEU A 52 11.91 3.53 14.62
C LEU A 52 11.77 2.03 14.89
N GLY A 53 10.64 1.46 14.53
CA GLY A 53 10.43 0.01 14.45
C GLY A 53 10.37 -0.46 13.02
N VAL A 54 10.83 -1.70 12.78
CA VAL A 54 10.69 -2.38 11.49
C VAL A 54 10.16 -3.78 11.73
N ILE A 55 9.19 -4.20 10.95
CA ILE A 55 8.67 -5.57 10.95
C ILE A 55 8.73 -6.14 9.54
N PHE A 56 9.11 -7.40 9.44
CA PHE A 56 9.21 -8.16 8.19
C PHE A 56 8.26 -9.35 8.19
N ASP A 57 8.02 -9.88 7.01
CA ASP A 57 7.42 -11.20 6.84
C ASP A 57 8.49 -12.33 6.84
N THR A 58 8.07 -13.53 6.46
CA THR A 58 8.87 -14.76 6.57
C THR A 58 10.18 -14.73 5.79
N ASP A 59 10.16 -14.25 4.55
CA ASP A 59 11.28 -14.24 3.61
C ASP A 59 11.84 -12.82 3.36
N VAL A 60 11.31 -11.83 4.13
CA VAL A 60 11.85 -10.47 4.22
C VAL A 60 11.67 -9.67 2.91
N ASP A 61 10.76 -10.09 2.05
CA ASP A 61 10.40 -9.34 0.85
C ASP A 61 9.35 -8.24 1.12
N ARG A 62 8.66 -8.31 2.29
CA ARG A 62 7.74 -7.27 2.77
C ARG A 62 8.24 -6.65 4.07
N SER A 63 8.03 -5.35 4.19
CA SER A 63 8.28 -4.63 5.44
C SER A 63 7.20 -3.62 5.75
N ALA A 64 7.08 -3.29 7.03
CA ALA A 64 6.35 -2.12 7.51
C ALA A 64 7.19 -1.40 8.56
N ILE A 65 6.92 -0.11 8.74
CA ILE A 65 7.63 0.77 9.65
C ILE A 65 6.69 1.21 10.77
N VAL A 66 7.25 1.45 11.93
CA VAL A 66 6.55 2.04 13.08
C VAL A 66 7.35 3.26 13.54
N ASP A 67 6.69 4.38 13.78
CA ASP A 67 7.36 5.60 14.23
C ASP A 67 7.74 5.54 15.73
N HIS A 68 8.48 6.53 16.21
CA HIS A 68 8.93 6.62 17.60
C HIS A 68 7.79 6.71 18.64
N LYS A 69 6.53 6.96 18.22
CA LYS A 69 5.35 6.97 19.09
C LYS A 69 4.64 5.62 19.14
N GLY A 70 5.10 4.65 18.34
CA GLY A 70 4.45 3.37 18.19
C GLY A 70 3.32 3.39 17.14
N GLU A 71 3.25 4.42 16.28
CA GLU A 71 2.23 4.51 15.24
C GLU A 71 2.69 3.82 13.96
N PRO A 72 1.87 2.93 13.37
CA PRO A 72 2.23 2.22 12.15
C PRO A 72 2.33 3.16 10.93
N ILE A 73 3.43 3.03 10.19
CA ILE A 73 3.61 3.60 8.85
C ILE A 73 3.60 2.43 7.87
N ASN A 74 2.42 2.09 7.37
CA ASN A 74 2.20 0.97 6.47
C ASN A 74 1.28 1.37 5.30
N ARG A 75 1.03 0.44 4.36
CA ARG A 75 0.11 0.64 3.24
C ARG A 75 0.38 1.95 2.49
N ASN A 76 -0.63 2.81 2.28
CA ASN A 76 -0.48 4.09 1.58
C ASN A 76 0.55 5.03 2.25
N ALA A 77 0.68 5.00 3.58
CA ALA A 77 1.65 5.83 4.30
C ALA A 77 3.09 5.39 4.02
N LEU A 78 3.35 4.08 3.98
CA LEU A 78 4.67 3.53 3.61
C LEU A 78 5.03 3.89 2.17
N ILE A 79 4.08 3.74 1.24
CA ILE A 79 4.29 4.11 -0.16
C ILE A 79 4.59 5.61 -0.28
N ALA A 80 3.81 6.47 0.40
CA ALA A 80 4.03 7.90 0.39
C ALA A 80 5.42 8.28 0.94
N LEU A 81 5.84 7.62 2.01
CA LEU A 81 7.12 7.86 2.64
C LEU A 81 8.29 7.54 1.71
N ILE A 82 8.33 6.32 1.17
CA ILE A 82 9.43 5.94 0.25
C ILE A 82 9.34 6.70 -1.08
N ALA A 83 8.13 6.98 -1.59
CA ALA A 83 7.96 7.78 -2.80
C ALA A 83 8.54 9.19 -2.63
N ALA A 84 8.35 9.84 -1.47
CA ALA A 84 8.94 11.15 -1.20
C ALA A 84 10.47 11.09 -1.22
N VAL A 85 11.08 10.06 -0.60
CA VAL A 85 12.54 9.87 -0.61
C VAL A 85 13.07 9.67 -2.03
N ILE A 86 12.39 8.82 -2.81
CA ILE A 86 12.80 8.55 -4.20
C ILE A 86 12.60 9.78 -5.10
N LEU A 87 11.53 10.53 -4.91
CA LEU A 87 11.27 11.74 -5.72
C LEU A 87 12.18 12.92 -5.38
N GLU A 88 12.74 12.97 -4.17
CA GLU A 88 13.82 13.90 -3.84
C GLU A 88 15.10 13.57 -4.61
N GLU A 89 15.43 12.29 -4.75
CA GLU A 89 16.61 11.81 -5.47
C GLU A 89 16.41 11.81 -7.01
N HIS A 90 15.19 11.52 -7.46
CA HIS A 90 14.81 11.34 -8.88
C HIS A 90 13.51 12.11 -9.21
N PRO A 91 13.57 13.44 -9.30
CA PRO A 91 12.40 14.28 -9.58
C PRO A 91 11.73 13.92 -10.92
N GLY A 92 10.40 13.89 -10.93
CA GLY A 92 9.63 13.56 -12.13
C GLY A 92 9.44 12.06 -12.41
N SER A 93 10.06 11.20 -11.60
CA SER A 93 9.95 9.74 -11.72
C SER A 93 8.51 9.26 -11.55
N THR A 94 8.18 8.17 -12.23
CA THR A 94 6.94 7.43 -12.05
C THR A 94 7.07 6.46 -10.87
N VAL A 95 6.06 6.46 -10.00
CA VAL A 95 5.89 5.48 -8.92
C VAL A 95 4.78 4.52 -9.33
N VAL A 96 5.13 3.25 -9.53
CA VAL A 96 4.17 2.19 -9.84
C VAL A 96 3.66 1.58 -8.56
N THR A 97 2.33 1.48 -8.43
CA THR A 97 1.68 0.88 -7.27
C THR A 97 0.61 -0.12 -7.66
N ASP A 98 0.12 -0.89 -6.69
CA ASP A 98 -1.05 -1.74 -6.90
C ASP A 98 -2.36 -0.91 -7.03
N SER A 99 -3.41 -1.58 -7.46
CA SER A 99 -4.69 -0.97 -7.82
C SER A 99 -5.50 -0.43 -6.64
N VAL A 100 -5.23 -0.88 -5.41
CA VAL A 100 -6.02 -0.54 -4.21
C VAL A 100 -5.47 0.67 -3.44
N THR A 101 -4.54 1.41 -4.02
CA THR A 101 -4.00 2.63 -3.42
C THR A 101 -5.02 3.78 -3.44
N SER A 102 -4.96 4.65 -2.42
CA SER A 102 -5.87 5.77 -2.22
C SER A 102 -5.68 6.90 -3.25
N ASP A 103 -6.69 7.73 -3.41
CA ASP A 103 -6.57 8.95 -4.22
C ASP A 103 -5.70 9.99 -3.51
N GLY A 104 -5.74 10.03 -2.17
CA GLY A 104 -4.84 10.87 -1.38
C GLY A 104 -3.36 10.54 -1.60
N LEU A 105 -3.01 9.27 -1.83
CA LEU A 105 -1.64 8.89 -2.21
C LEU A 105 -1.29 9.41 -3.61
N ALA A 106 -2.21 9.32 -4.57
CA ALA A 106 -1.98 9.84 -5.92
C ALA A 106 -1.70 11.36 -5.91
N ASP A 107 -2.50 12.10 -5.18
CA ASP A 107 -2.32 13.54 -4.99
C ASP A 107 -1.00 13.86 -4.28
N TYR A 108 -0.63 13.04 -3.29
CA TYR A 108 0.62 13.21 -2.56
C TYR A 108 1.84 13.02 -3.48
N ILE A 109 1.91 11.91 -4.23
CA ILE A 109 2.99 11.64 -5.18
C ILE A 109 3.11 12.79 -6.19
N LYS A 110 1.98 13.25 -6.73
CA LYS A 110 1.93 14.40 -7.65
C LYS A 110 2.43 15.68 -6.99
N SER A 111 2.06 15.95 -5.74
CA SER A 111 2.53 17.11 -4.98
C SER A 111 4.05 17.12 -4.74
N LYS A 112 4.68 15.94 -4.73
CA LYS A 112 6.12 15.75 -4.65
C LYS A 112 6.82 15.80 -6.02
N GLY A 113 6.08 16.14 -7.09
CA GLY A 113 6.62 16.25 -8.44
C GLY A 113 6.75 14.93 -9.18
N GLY A 114 6.21 13.83 -8.65
CA GLY A 114 6.21 12.51 -9.27
C GLY A 114 4.97 12.25 -10.14
N LYS A 115 5.00 11.13 -10.84
CA LYS A 115 3.86 10.56 -11.54
C LYS A 115 3.40 9.30 -10.82
N HIS A 116 2.09 9.14 -10.62
CA HIS A 116 1.52 7.94 -10.02
C HIS A 116 0.91 7.03 -11.09
N HIS A 117 1.35 5.78 -11.12
CA HIS A 117 0.86 4.76 -12.04
C HIS A 117 0.30 3.56 -11.25
N ARG A 118 -1.03 3.52 -11.12
CA ARG A 118 -1.71 2.34 -10.54
C ARG A 118 -1.74 1.22 -11.56
N PHE A 119 -1.34 0.02 -11.15
CA PHE A 119 -1.35 -1.16 -11.99
C PHE A 119 -2.07 -2.33 -11.28
N ARG A 120 -2.14 -3.48 -11.93
CA ARG A 120 -2.77 -4.67 -11.36
C ARG A 120 -2.04 -5.12 -10.09
N ARG A 121 -2.81 -5.48 -9.08
CA ARG A 121 -2.28 -6.05 -7.83
C ARG A 121 -1.50 -7.33 -8.10
N GLY A 122 -0.51 -7.60 -7.23
CA GLY A 122 0.45 -8.69 -7.28
C GLY A 122 1.86 -8.15 -7.56
N TYR A 123 2.78 -8.44 -6.65
CA TYR A 123 4.13 -7.89 -6.69
C TYR A 123 4.82 -8.03 -8.06
N ARG A 124 4.68 -9.20 -8.71
CA ARG A 124 5.22 -9.42 -10.06
C ARG A 124 4.63 -8.47 -11.10
N ASN A 125 3.33 -8.17 -11.00
CA ASN A 125 2.67 -7.25 -11.93
C ASN A 125 3.26 -5.84 -11.78
N VAL A 126 3.33 -5.36 -10.54
CA VAL A 126 3.80 -4.02 -10.19
C VAL A 126 5.28 -3.84 -10.55
N ILE A 127 6.12 -4.81 -10.21
CA ILE A 127 7.56 -4.78 -10.51
C ILE A 127 7.82 -4.86 -12.02
N ASN A 128 7.15 -5.77 -12.73
CA ASN A 128 7.31 -5.91 -14.18
C ASN A 128 6.82 -4.66 -14.92
N GLU A 129 5.79 -4.01 -14.44
CA GLU A 129 5.32 -2.74 -15.01
C GLU A 129 6.36 -1.63 -14.84
N GLY A 130 6.98 -1.51 -13.65
CA GLY A 130 8.09 -0.59 -13.44
C GLY A 130 9.27 -0.81 -14.40
N LYS A 131 9.65 -2.08 -14.63
CA LYS A 131 10.67 -2.45 -15.62
C LYS A 131 10.24 -2.07 -17.03
N ARG A 132 9.00 -2.41 -17.42
CA ARG A 132 8.44 -2.09 -18.74
C ARG A 132 8.44 -0.59 -19.03
N LEU A 133 8.06 0.24 -18.05
CA LEU A 133 8.10 1.70 -18.19
C LEU A 133 9.52 2.18 -18.50
N ASN A 134 10.53 1.69 -17.77
CA ASN A 134 11.92 2.04 -18.03
C ASN A 134 12.38 1.62 -19.44
N GLU A 135 12.00 0.42 -19.88
CA GLU A 135 12.29 -0.06 -21.26
C GLU A 135 11.62 0.82 -22.32
N ALA A 136 10.45 1.39 -21.99
CA ALA A 136 9.74 2.33 -22.85
C ALA A 136 10.27 3.79 -22.78
N GLY A 137 11.32 4.05 -21.99
CA GLY A 137 11.91 5.37 -21.82
C GLY A 137 11.20 6.28 -20.81
N GLU A 138 10.28 5.73 -20.00
CA GLU A 138 9.64 6.43 -18.90
C GLU A 138 10.33 6.08 -17.59
N GLU A 139 10.93 7.06 -16.91
CA GLU A 139 11.65 6.81 -15.66
C GLU A 139 10.72 6.31 -14.56
N CYS A 140 11.03 5.12 -14.04
CA CYS A 140 10.41 4.53 -12.86
C CYS A 140 11.51 4.04 -11.91
N TRP A 141 11.57 4.58 -10.70
CA TRP A 141 12.55 4.21 -9.69
C TRP A 141 11.98 3.39 -8.55
N LEU A 142 10.63 3.35 -8.44
CA LEU A 142 9.93 2.65 -7.37
C LEU A 142 8.71 1.90 -7.91
N ALA A 143 8.65 0.61 -7.60
CA ALA A 143 7.48 -0.24 -7.77
C ALA A 143 7.13 -0.86 -6.41
N ILE A 144 5.94 -0.59 -5.87
CA ILE A 144 5.58 -0.92 -4.49
C ILE A 144 4.09 -1.25 -4.35
N GLU A 145 3.77 -2.19 -3.46
CA GLU A 145 2.39 -2.55 -3.12
C GLU A 145 2.00 -2.10 -1.70
N THR A 146 0.70 -1.99 -1.49
CA THR A 146 0.12 -1.74 -0.16
C THR A 146 0.42 -2.85 0.84
N SER A 147 0.77 -4.04 0.40
CA SER A 147 1.19 -5.19 1.23
C SER A 147 2.61 -5.05 1.80
N GLY A 148 3.42 -4.11 1.31
CA GLY A 148 4.80 -3.89 1.74
C GLY A 148 5.86 -4.51 0.81
N HIS A 149 5.48 -5.22 -0.25
CA HIS A 149 6.41 -5.59 -1.34
C HIS A 149 6.94 -4.34 -2.00
N ALA A 150 8.25 -4.21 -2.15
CA ALA A 150 8.87 -3.04 -2.74
C ALA A 150 10.12 -3.37 -3.53
N ALA A 151 10.21 -2.82 -4.72
CA ALA A 151 11.34 -2.98 -5.63
C ALA A 151 11.84 -1.61 -6.10
N LEU A 152 13.12 -1.34 -5.86
CA LEU A 152 13.78 -0.11 -6.26
C LEU A 152 14.71 -0.39 -7.46
N ARG A 153 14.72 0.53 -8.43
CA ARG A 153 15.58 0.41 -9.62
C ARG A 153 17.05 0.31 -9.25
N GLU A 154 17.51 1.05 -8.26
CA GLU A 154 18.87 1.02 -7.75
C GLU A 154 19.25 -0.33 -7.12
N ASN A 155 18.27 -1.12 -6.68
CA ASN A 155 18.42 -2.51 -6.23
C ASN A 155 17.95 -3.51 -7.30
N TYR A 156 18.16 -3.20 -8.58
CA TYR A 156 17.84 -4.06 -9.73
C TYR A 156 16.38 -4.51 -9.83
N PHE A 157 15.46 -3.79 -9.21
CA PHE A 157 14.06 -4.19 -9.04
C PHE A 157 13.89 -5.56 -8.36
N LEU A 158 14.79 -5.90 -7.43
CA LEU A 158 14.55 -7.01 -6.52
C LEU A 158 13.43 -6.63 -5.56
N ASP A 159 12.54 -7.57 -5.30
CA ASP A 159 11.52 -7.45 -4.26
C ASP A 159 12.21 -7.64 -2.91
N ASP A 160 12.39 -6.56 -2.15
CA ASP A 160 13.33 -6.53 -1.03
C ASP A 160 12.87 -5.55 0.07
N GLY A 161 12.15 -6.08 1.04
CA GLY A 161 11.69 -5.34 2.22
C GLY A 161 12.83 -4.87 3.12
N ALA A 162 13.94 -5.60 3.16
CA ALA A 162 15.11 -5.20 3.95
C ALA A 162 15.82 -3.98 3.32
N TYR A 163 15.93 -3.94 1.99
CA TYR A 163 16.50 -2.78 1.30
C TYR A 163 15.62 -1.53 1.49
N LEU A 164 14.30 -1.69 1.35
CA LEU A 164 13.34 -0.63 1.63
C LEU A 164 13.52 -0.07 3.05
N ALA A 165 13.54 -0.95 4.06
CA ALA A 165 13.71 -0.56 5.45
C ALA A 165 15.07 0.13 5.70
N ALA A 166 16.16 -0.39 5.15
CA ALA A 166 17.50 0.22 5.27
C ALA A 166 17.52 1.65 4.69
N LYS A 167 16.93 1.85 3.51
CA LYS A 167 16.84 3.18 2.88
C LYS A 167 16.07 4.17 3.75
N LEU A 168 14.95 3.75 4.34
CA LEU A 168 14.16 4.58 5.25
C LEU A 168 14.89 4.88 6.57
N ILE A 169 15.61 3.92 7.14
CA ILE A 169 16.43 4.13 8.36
C ILE A 169 17.55 5.14 8.10
N ILE A 170 18.25 5.02 6.96
CA ILE A 170 19.29 5.98 6.57
C ILE A 170 18.70 7.39 6.44
N HIS A 171 17.51 7.49 5.84
CA HIS A 171 16.83 8.78 5.68
C HIS A 171 16.36 9.35 7.03
N ALA A 172 15.81 8.51 7.91
CA ALA A 172 15.46 8.88 9.27
C ALA A 172 16.67 9.44 10.06
N ALA A 173 17.82 8.76 9.96
CA ALA A 173 19.05 9.23 10.61
C ALA A 173 19.53 10.59 10.08
N LYS A 174 19.34 10.88 8.78
CA LYS A 174 19.64 12.20 8.19
C LYS A 174 18.69 13.27 8.72
N LEU A 175 17.40 12.96 8.83
CA LEU A 175 16.38 13.88 9.35
C LEU A 175 16.58 14.18 10.83
N ASN A 176 16.87 13.18 11.65
CA ASN A 176 17.13 13.34 13.08
C ASN A 176 18.26 14.32 13.35
N LYS A 177 19.32 14.32 12.52
CA LYS A 177 20.40 15.33 12.60
C LYS A 177 19.93 16.76 12.35
N GLN A 178 18.77 16.94 11.71
CA GLN A 178 18.13 18.21 11.42
C GLN A 178 16.98 18.53 12.41
N GLY A 179 16.78 17.70 13.43
CA GLY A 179 15.66 17.83 14.39
C GLY A 179 14.30 17.50 13.80
N LYS A 180 14.26 16.76 12.69
CA LYS A 180 13.04 16.33 12.01
C LYS A 180 12.81 14.83 12.20
N GLN A 181 11.57 14.42 12.09
CA GLN A 181 11.16 13.02 12.20
C GLN A 181 10.70 12.47 10.84
N LEU A 182 10.78 11.14 10.68
CA LEU A 182 10.43 10.47 9.42
C LEU A 182 8.97 10.73 9.02
N GLN A 183 8.03 10.70 9.97
CA GLN A 183 6.61 10.97 9.74
C GLN A 183 6.31 12.42 9.31
N ASP A 184 7.20 13.37 9.55
CA ASP A 184 7.00 14.77 9.11
C ASP A 184 6.93 14.86 7.58
N ILE A 185 7.61 13.93 6.88
CA ILE A 185 7.62 13.86 5.41
C ILE A 185 6.20 13.68 4.87
N ILE A 186 5.40 12.81 5.53
CA ILE A 186 4.05 12.44 5.10
C ILE A 186 2.95 13.23 5.81
N SER A 187 3.27 14.29 6.53
CA SER A 187 2.30 15.12 7.27
C SER A 187 1.19 15.72 6.39
N THR A 188 1.44 15.87 5.09
CA THR A 188 0.46 16.37 4.11
C THR A 188 -0.30 15.27 3.37
N LEU A 189 -0.01 13.99 3.66
CA LEU A 189 -0.73 12.87 3.08
C LEU A 189 -2.19 12.86 3.59
N LYS A 190 -3.14 13.00 2.67
CA LYS A 190 -4.55 12.87 3.00
C LYS A 190 -4.91 11.40 3.21
N GLN A 191 -5.43 11.09 4.37
CA GLN A 191 -5.97 9.76 4.68
C GLN A 191 -7.49 9.77 4.49
N PRO A 192 -8.09 8.68 3.98
CA PRO A 192 -9.54 8.56 3.97
C PRO A 192 -10.10 8.56 5.40
N LYS A 193 -11.33 9.02 5.58
CA LYS A 193 -12.05 8.93 6.86
C LYS A 193 -12.48 7.50 7.15
N GLU A 194 -12.88 6.79 6.10
CA GLU A 194 -13.35 5.42 6.18
C GLU A 194 -12.78 4.57 5.04
N SER A 195 -12.49 3.32 5.34
CA SER A 195 -12.10 2.31 4.34
C SER A 195 -12.73 0.96 4.68
N LYS A 196 -13.11 0.20 3.65
CA LYS A 196 -13.70 -1.13 3.79
C LYS A 196 -13.35 -2.03 2.63
N GLU A 197 -12.98 -3.27 2.93
CA GLU A 197 -12.92 -4.35 1.94
C GLU A 197 -14.06 -5.33 2.16
N ILE A 198 -14.82 -5.62 1.11
CA ILE A 198 -15.89 -6.63 1.09
C ILE A 198 -15.46 -7.73 0.12
N ARG A 199 -15.50 -8.98 0.54
CA ARG A 199 -15.15 -10.14 -0.27
C ARG A 199 -16.43 -10.83 -0.74
N ILE A 200 -16.89 -10.51 -1.94
CA ILE A 200 -18.12 -11.07 -2.54
C ILE A 200 -17.79 -12.48 -3.06
N LYS A 201 -18.42 -13.51 -2.49
CA LYS A 201 -18.19 -14.91 -2.89
C LYS A 201 -18.88 -15.21 -4.22
N ILE A 202 -18.18 -15.92 -5.09
CA ILE A 202 -18.73 -16.48 -6.33
C ILE A 202 -19.05 -17.96 -6.08
N THR A 203 -20.28 -18.36 -6.32
CA THR A 203 -20.74 -19.74 -6.13
C THR A 203 -20.81 -20.54 -7.44
N GLN A 204 -20.65 -19.88 -8.58
CA GLN A 204 -20.68 -20.48 -9.90
C GLN A 204 -19.42 -21.29 -10.17
N THR A 205 -19.55 -22.43 -10.84
CA THR A 205 -18.45 -23.35 -11.16
C THR A 205 -17.38 -22.67 -12.02
N ASP A 206 -17.79 -21.94 -13.06
CA ASP A 206 -16.91 -21.08 -13.84
C ASP A 206 -16.90 -19.68 -13.25
N PHE A 207 -16.16 -19.52 -12.13
CA PHE A 207 -16.10 -18.25 -11.42
C PHE A 207 -15.42 -17.16 -12.23
N LYS A 208 -14.52 -17.52 -13.17
CA LYS A 208 -13.82 -16.53 -14.00
C LYS A 208 -14.75 -15.89 -15.02
N ALA A 209 -15.48 -16.70 -15.78
CA ALA A 209 -16.45 -16.19 -16.75
C ALA A 209 -17.58 -15.41 -16.06
N TYR A 210 -18.07 -15.92 -14.92
CA TYR A 210 -19.06 -15.21 -14.13
C TYR A 210 -18.57 -13.85 -13.64
N GLY A 211 -17.39 -13.80 -13.03
CA GLY A 211 -16.82 -12.56 -12.50
C GLY A 211 -16.55 -11.53 -13.60
N GLN A 212 -16.06 -11.97 -14.78
CA GLN A 212 -15.89 -11.09 -15.92
C GLN A 212 -17.21 -10.45 -16.37
N LYS A 213 -18.27 -11.25 -16.45
CA LYS A 213 -19.61 -10.73 -16.76
C LYS A 213 -20.11 -9.73 -15.72
N VAL A 214 -19.89 -10.01 -14.42
CA VAL A 214 -20.25 -9.06 -13.36
C VAL A 214 -19.49 -7.74 -13.51
N LEU A 215 -18.19 -7.77 -13.84
CA LEU A 215 -17.40 -6.56 -14.06
C LEU A 215 -17.96 -5.74 -15.25
N GLU A 216 -18.32 -6.37 -16.35
CA GLU A 216 -18.91 -5.72 -17.53
C GLU A 216 -20.26 -5.09 -17.20
N ASP A 217 -21.13 -5.84 -16.52
CA ASP A 217 -22.46 -5.36 -16.09
C ASP A 217 -22.30 -4.17 -15.12
N MET A 218 -21.38 -4.26 -14.13
CA MET A 218 -21.18 -3.21 -13.16
C MET A 218 -20.50 -1.98 -13.77
N LYS A 219 -19.60 -2.14 -14.74
CA LYS A 219 -19.00 -1.01 -15.46
C LYS A 219 -20.10 -0.14 -16.10
N THR A 220 -21.11 -0.77 -16.71
CA THR A 220 -22.25 -0.07 -17.30
C THR A 220 -23.10 0.62 -16.22
N LYS A 221 -23.50 -0.13 -15.19
CA LYS A 221 -24.35 0.39 -14.11
C LYS A 221 -23.69 1.53 -13.32
N PHE A 222 -22.40 1.43 -13.02
CA PHE A 222 -21.66 2.46 -12.29
C PHE A 222 -21.59 3.77 -13.07
N ALA A 223 -21.45 3.70 -14.40
CA ALA A 223 -21.45 4.89 -15.26
C ALA A 223 -22.77 5.66 -15.28
N GLU A 224 -23.88 5.00 -14.89
CA GLU A 224 -25.23 5.60 -14.83
C GLU A 224 -25.52 6.24 -13.47
N VAL A 225 -24.68 6.00 -12.44
CA VAL A 225 -24.91 6.56 -11.10
C VAL A 225 -24.50 8.04 -11.08
N PRO A 226 -25.40 8.96 -10.71
CA PRO A 226 -25.06 10.37 -10.62
C PRO A 226 -23.90 10.62 -9.63
N GLY A 227 -22.89 11.38 -10.07
CA GLY A 227 -21.70 11.69 -9.27
C GLY A 227 -20.65 10.57 -9.22
N TRP A 228 -20.84 9.50 -9.99
CA TRP A 228 -19.85 8.45 -10.17
C TRP A 228 -19.19 8.56 -11.54
N THR A 229 -17.86 8.44 -11.57
CA THR A 229 -17.09 8.50 -12.82
C THR A 229 -16.13 7.33 -12.88
N LEU A 230 -16.15 6.58 -13.99
CA LEU A 230 -15.18 5.52 -14.24
C LEU A 230 -13.77 6.12 -14.34
N VAL A 231 -12.83 5.55 -13.62
CA VAL A 231 -11.42 6.00 -13.66
C VAL A 231 -10.72 5.32 -14.84
N GLU A 232 -10.14 6.14 -15.73
CA GLU A 232 -9.35 5.65 -16.87
C GLU A 232 -8.04 6.46 -16.98
N PRO A 233 -6.89 5.83 -17.31
CA PRO A 233 -6.73 4.39 -17.53
C PRO A 233 -6.87 3.58 -16.22
N ASN A 234 -7.45 2.37 -16.32
CA ASN A 234 -7.54 1.42 -15.22
C ASN A 234 -7.15 0.02 -15.71
N TYR A 235 -6.28 -0.64 -14.98
CA TYR A 235 -5.66 -1.90 -15.39
C TYR A 235 -6.20 -3.12 -14.65
N GLU A 236 -7.08 -2.92 -13.66
CA GLU A 236 -7.68 -4.00 -12.89
C GLU A 236 -9.13 -3.70 -12.50
N GLY A 237 -10.03 -4.58 -12.86
CA GLY A 237 -11.44 -4.48 -12.46
C GLY A 237 -12.14 -3.20 -12.94
N VAL A 238 -13.03 -2.67 -12.11
CA VAL A 238 -13.75 -1.42 -12.36
C VAL A 238 -13.52 -0.48 -11.20
N ARG A 239 -12.76 0.59 -11.43
CA ARG A 239 -12.55 1.67 -10.45
C ARG A 239 -13.46 2.85 -10.76
N VAL A 240 -14.05 3.39 -9.71
CA VAL A 240 -14.98 4.54 -9.78
C VAL A 240 -14.52 5.60 -8.80
N SER A 241 -14.53 6.85 -9.24
CA SER A 241 -14.44 8.03 -8.38
C SER A 241 -15.86 8.48 -8.02
N CYS A 242 -16.13 8.68 -6.75
CA CYS A 242 -17.40 9.15 -6.19
C CYS A 242 -17.20 10.61 -5.78
N THR A 243 -17.99 11.54 -6.34
CA THR A 243 -17.79 12.99 -6.15
C THR A 243 -18.94 13.69 -5.46
N ASN A 244 -20.01 12.97 -5.05
CA ASN A 244 -21.08 13.55 -4.23
C ASN A 244 -20.55 13.81 -2.81
N GLY A 245 -20.99 14.93 -2.19
CA GLY A 245 -20.44 15.38 -0.93
C GLY A 245 -20.67 14.45 0.28
N ASP A 246 -21.66 13.54 0.22
CA ASP A 246 -21.97 12.55 1.25
C ASP A 246 -21.26 11.20 1.04
N GLU A 247 -20.54 11.01 -0.07
CA GLU A 247 -19.86 9.79 -0.42
C GLU A 247 -18.49 10.02 -1.10
N GLU A 248 -17.95 11.25 -1.01
CA GLU A 248 -16.68 11.60 -1.65
C GLU A 248 -15.59 10.54 -1.39
N GLY A 249 -15.08 9.92 -2.47
CA GLY A 249 -14.11 8.84 -2.34
C GLY A 249 -14.00 8.01 -3.60
N TRP A 250 -13.75 6.72 -3.45
CA TRP A 250 -13.63 5.78 -4.58
C TRP A 250 -14.05 4.36 -4.17
N LEU A 251 -14.37 3.56 -5.18
CA LEU A 251 -14.51 2.12 -5.06
C LEU A 251 -13.75 1.40 -6.17
N LEU A 252 -13.34 0.16 -5.91
CA LEU A 252 -12.75 -0.75 -6.89
C LEU A 252 -13.37 -2.14 -6.71
N LEU A 253 -14.10 -2.59 -7.72
CA LEU A 253 -14.53 -3.98 -7.83
C LEU A 253 -13.57 -4.73 -8.75
N ARG A 254 -13.00 -5.83 -8.28
CA ARG A 254 -12.04 -6.64 -9.05
C ARG A 254 -12.26 -8.14 -8.83
N MET A 255 -11.59 -8.95 -9.59
CA MET A 255 -11.54 -10.39 -9.36
C MET A 255 -10.32 -10.77 -8.53
N SER A 256 -10.47 -11.78 -7.66
CA SER A 256 -9.31 -12.46 -7.09
C SER A 256 -8.59 -13.28 -8.16
N LEU A 257 -7.26 -13.33 -8.08
CA LEU A 257 -6.46 -14.14 -9.01
C LEU A 257 -6.62 -15.65 -8.77
N HIS A 258 -6.86 -16.05 -7.53
CA HIS A 258 -6.79 -17.45 -7.11
C HIS A 258 -8.11 -17.98 -6.55
N ASP A 259 -8.88 -17.15 -5.88
CA ASP A 259 -10.07 -17.55 -5.15
C ASP A 259 -11.36 -17.18 -5.91
N PRO A 260 -12.47 -17.93 -5.73
CA PRO A 260 -13.76 -17.59 -6.30
C PRO A 260 -14.43 -16.45 -5.51
N VAL A 261 -13.78 -15.29 -5.52
CA VAL A 261 -14.28 -14.09 -4.85
C VAL A 261 -14.02 -12.85 -5.69
N MET A 262 -14.85 -11.84 -5.51
CA MET A 262 -14.65 -10.49 -6.03
C MET A 262 -14.39 -9.56 -4.85
N PRO A 263 -13.15 -9.13 -4.61
CA PRO A 263 -12.88 -8.09 -3.65
C PRO A 263 -13.43 -6.75 -4.14
N LEU A 264 -14.11 -6.07 -3.25
CA LEU A 264 -14.63 -4.72 -3.41
C LEU A 264 -13.95 -3.85 -2.35
N ASN A 265 -13.10 -2.94 -2.79
CA ASN A 265 -12.47 -1.96 -1.91
C ASN A 265 -13.23 -0.64 -2.02
N ILE A 266 -13.53 -0.01 -0.90
CA ILE A 266 -14.22 1.27 -0.80
C ILE A 266 -13.43 2.16 0.15
N GLU A 267 -13.19 3.40 -0.23
CA GLU A 267 -12.70 4.45 0.66
C GLU A 267 -13.57 5.70 0.51
N SER A 268 -13.79 6.39 1.63
CA SER A 268 -14.47 7.68 1.62
C SER A 268 -13.72 8.72 2.46
N ASN A 269 -13.73 9.95 1.98
CA ASN A 269 -13.18 11.13 2.66
C ASN A 269 -14.19 11.77 3.65
N VAL A 270 -15.41 11.23 3.73
CA VAL A 270 -16.50 11.71 4.59
C VAL A 270 -16.94 10.60 5.54
N GLU A 271 -17.31 10.97 6.76
CA GLU A 271 -17.89 10.05 7.72
C GLU A 271 -19.27 9.56 7.24
N GLY A 272 -19.50 8.24 7.32
CA GLY A 272 -20.71 7.58 6.81
C GLY A 272 -20.69 7.33 5.29
N GLY A 273 -19.71 7.84 4.57
CA GLY A 273 -19.69 7.76 3.11
C GLY A 273 -19.56 6.33 2.57
N VAL A 274 -18.84 5.45 3.27
CA VAL A 274 -18.80 4.02 2.93
C VAL A 274 -20.19 3.40 2.97
N ALA A 275 -21.00 3.73 3.97
CA ALA A 275 -22.35 3.21 4.08
C ALA A 275 -23.29 3.72 2.96
N VAL A 276 -23.10 4.99 2.53
CA VAL A 276 -23.83 5.56 1.39
C VAL A 276 -23.48 4.80 0.09
N ILE A 277 -22.19 4.58 -0.17
CA ILE A 277 -21.72 3.80 -1.33
C ILE A 277 -22.28 2.38 -1.29
N GLU A 278 -22.21 1.68 -0.15
CA GLU A 278 -22.80 0.34 0.02
C GLU A 278 -24.30 0.32 -0.25
N GLY A 279 -25.04 1.34 0.19
CA GLY A 279 -26.47 1.49 -0.07
C GLY A 279 -26.76 1.52 -1.58
N LYS A 280 -25.99 2.29 -2.35
CA LYS A 280 -26.11 2.34 -3.82
C LYS A 280 -25.74 1.02 -4.46
N LEU A 281 -24.67 0.36 -4.01
CA LEU A 281 -24.26 -0.95 -4.52
C LEU A 281 -25.32 -2.03 -4.30
N LYS A 282 -26.05 -2.00 -3.18
CA LYS A 282 -27.21 -2.86 -2.92
C LYS A 282 -28.35 -2.59 -3.90
N GLN A 283 -28.66 -1.33 -4.17
CA GLN A 283 -29.70 -0.95 -5.15
C GLN A 283 -29.35 -1.41 -6.57
N LEU A 284 -28.05 -1.45 -6.91
CA LEU A 284 -27.55 -1.97 -8.19
C LEU A 284 -27.51 -3.51 -8.26
N GLY A 285 -27.76 -4.19 -7.13
CA GLY A 285 -27.77 -5.66 -7.03
C GLY A 285 -26.38 -6.30 -6.98
N LEU A 286 -25.35 -5.55 -6.51
CA LEU A 286 -24.00 -6.09 -6.32
C LEU A 286 -23.81 -6.67 -4.90
N LEU A 287 -24.41 -6.08 -3.87
CA LEU A 287 -24.35 -6.48 -2.46
C LEU A 287 -25.69 -7.01 -1.94
#